data_c1be346edb23d752e7b54fec937aa110
#
_entry.id   c1be346edb23d752e7b54fec937aa110
#
_cell.length_a   1.000
_cell.length_b   1.000
_cell.length_c   1.000
_cell.angle_alpha   90.00
_cell.angle_beta   90.00
_cell.angle_gamma   90.00
#
_symmetry.space_group_name_H-M   'P 1'
#
loop_
_entity.id
_entity.type
_entity.pdbx_description
1 polymer ?
#
loop_
_entity_poly.entity_id
_entity_poly.type
_entity_poly.pdbx_seq_one_letter_code
_entity_poly.pdbx_strand_id
1 'polypeptide(L)'
;MEYKELIPETPKEQLVAYLRDEANFFKENIVAFKAIGHEDAEATFFEEDFMGDFRRSRHQWAARCWCSGCGRIFLAEYIRGKTCCGKASPSGIRTEDAYTAGTEEIADGNSLICPCCGEVAVLRSASYMQYGVTEQAFVARAYVAEGCVVFVKYMVEQSIWKERVSFSANPFEAFIVDGKKVVKLRLWQRNIGGQYFRLDDWTENKRFADTLGAPWFYDRDLPDLGGTSLENSKLWEYMAQTYRKDRFYPIAYARLYLRHRNVENLITSGMGFMVGDGIKKESDTTGSYYSAHVCVPMPKLSWVNWKEARPSKMLGLTRDGMRAIQKEIWGLDEFQAYRAVSHKLSLQETIAALEVIPHYSLSSLGNHAEWTGGKIMQAVRYLKKTKCDLSMLKDYWRMAARQGLDLDNPVIRWPRDLRTVHDRLQEVQRYSTTKEEREAFGKMSARCRGLNWSDGKICIRVAESPEELVQEGKTLHHCVGGYAKSHARGNIILFIRHARRPERSWFTLNLNVLDKRIIQNHGYGNERSPEGKPLHIPKSVLRFVEEWRKQVLEPWKLPPEKNTEKKPKRAGKKKKAA
;
A
#
# COMPACT_ATOMS: atom_id res chain seq x y z
N MET A 1 41.26 5.05 10.21
CA MET A 1 40.55 4.95 8.91
C MET A 1 39.30 5.80 9.00
N GLU A 2 39.21 6.84 8.21
CA GLU A 2 37.94 7.59 8.05
C GLU A 2 37.12 6.91 6.98
N TYR A 3 35.98 6.35 7.36
CA TYR A 3 35.11 5.57 6.44
C TYR A 3 34.68 6.34 5.17
N LYS A 4 34.68 7.66 5.19
CA LYS A 4 34.35 8.48 4.02
C LYS A 4 35.38 8.36 2.90
N GLU A 5 36.64 8.07 3.24
CA GLU A 5 37.71 7.91 2.27
C GLU A 5 37.61 6.63 1.45
N LEU A 6 36.82 5.65 1.95
CA LEU A 6 36.53 4.42 1.24
C LEU A 6 35.46 4.58 0.13
N ILE A 7 34.79 5.73 0.09
CA ILE A 7 33.73 5.97 -0.88
C ILE A 7 34.35 6.42 -2.19
N PRO A 8 34.17 5.67 -3.30
CA PRO A 8 34.80 6.00 -4.56
C PRO A 8 34.18 7.23 -5.21
N GLU A 9 34.88 7.79 -6.18
CA GLU A 9 34.34 8.82 -7.06
C GLU A 9 33.08 8.33 -7.76
N THR A 10 32.16 9.27 -8.04
CA THR A 10 30.86 8.94 -8.65
C THR A 10 31.02 8.58 -10.12
N PRO A 11 30.72 7.35 -10.54
CA PRO A 11 30.83 6.91 -11.93
C PRO A 11 29.59 7.35 -12.73
N LYS A 12 29.42 8.66 -12.90
CA LYS A 12 28.24 9.29 -13.47
C LYS A 12 27.80 8.65 -14.78
N GLU A 13 28.71 8.52 -15.74
CA GLU A 13 28.43 8.02 -17.09
C GLU A 13 27.91 6.58 -17.07
N GLN A 14 28.53 5.71 -16.24
CA GLN A 14 28.10 4.32 -16.09
C GLN A 14 26.70 4.21 -15.47
N LEU A 15 26.38 5.03 -14.46
CA LEU A 15 25.08 5.03 -13.81
C LEU A 15 23.96 5.54 -14.72
N VAL A 16 24.26 6.58 -15.52
CA VAL A 16 23.31 7.12 -16.51
C VAL A 16 23.06 6.10 -17.61
N ALA A 17 24.10 5.49 -18.17
CA ALA A 17 23.99 4.45 -19.20
C ALA A 17 23.19 3.25 -18.69
N TYR A 18 23.44 2.79 -17.47
CA TYR A 18 22.68 1.71 -16.85
C TYR A 18 21.17 2.02 -16.77
N LEU A 19 20.80 3.22 -16.32
CA LEU A 19 19.39 3.61 -16.21
C LEU A 19 18.72 3.82 -17.56
N ARG A 20 19.44 4.20 -18.60
CA ARG A 20 18.93 4.34 -19.96
C ARG A 20 18.78 2.99 -20.66
N ASP A 21 19.87 2.24 -20.73
CA ASP A 21 20.00 1.10 -21.63
C ASP A 21 19.42 -0.18 -21.03
N GLU A 22 19.60 -0.41 -19.73
CA GLU A 22 19.15 -1.64 -19.08
C GLU A 22 17.84 -1.48 -18.29
N ALA A 23 17.77 -0.44 -17.48
CA ALA A 23 16.61 -0.19 -16.66
C ALA A 23 15.46 0.45 -17.48
N ASN A 24 15.75 0.98 -18.66
CA ASN A 24 14.81 1.74 -19.49
C ASN A 24 14.01 2.78 -18.67
N PHE A 25 14.67 3.36 -17.67
CA PHE A 25 14.08 4.32 -16.76
C PHE A 25 14.05 5.72 -17.38
N PHE A 26 15.22 6.22 -17.81
CA PHE A 26 15.29 7.47 -18.55
C PHE A 26 14.86 7.25 -20.01
N LYS A 27 13.93 8.06 -20.46
CA LYS A 27 13.49 8.00 -21.85
C LYS A 27 14.48 8.73 -22.74
N GLU A 28 14.80 8.12 -23.88
CA GLU A 28 15.77 8.69 -24.81
C GLU A 28 15.31 10.04 -25.35
N ASN A 29 14.04 10.14 -25.73
CA ASN A 29 13.44 11.34 -26.27
C ASN A 29 12.29 11.82 -25.37
N ILE A 30 12.31 13.12 -25.08
CA ILE A 30 11.28 13.79 -24.30
C ILE A 30 10.71 14.93 -25.14
N VAL A 31 9.39 15.06 -25.13
CA VAL A 31 8.72 16.28 -25.57
C VAL A 31 8.23 17.02 -24.34
N ALA A 32 8.89 18.10 -23.99
CA ALA A 32 8.42 19.01 -22.97
C ALA A 32 7.28 19.86 -23.51
N PHE A 33 6.19 20.02 -22.76
CA PHE A 33 5.07 20.84 -23.17
C PHE A 33 4.63 21.83 -22.10
N LYS A 34 4.17 22.99 -22.53
CA LYS A 34 3.56 24.05 -21.70
C LYS A 34 2.25 24.45 -22.31
N ALA A 35 1.16 24.36 -21.56
CA ALA A 35 -0.15 24.81 -22.01
C ALA A 35 -0.21 26.34 -22.03
N ILE A 36 -0.66 26.93 -23.14
CA ILE A 36 -0.72 28.37 -23.40
C ILE A 36 -2.11 28.80 -23.87
N GLY A 37 -2.42 30.10 -23.75
CA GLY A 37 -3.67 30.68 -24.27
C GLY A 37 -3.63 30.94 -25.76
N HIS A 38 -4.79 31.23 -26.34
CA HIS A 38 -4.93 31.48 -27.79
C HIS A 38 -4.11 32.71 -28.26
N GLU A 39 -4.15 33.78 -27.46
CA GLU A 39 -3.47 35.04 -27.73
C GLU A 39 -1.94 34.91 -27.68
N ASP A 40 -1.47 33.96 -26.86
CA ASP A 40 -0.03 33.72 -26.71
C ASP A 40 0.51 32.74 -27.74
N ALA A 41 -0.33 31.97 -28.44
CA ALA A 41 0.11 30.91 -29.35
C ALA A 41 0.80 31.44 -30.60
N GLU A 42 0.30 32.54 -31.16
CA GLU A 42 0.91 33.17 -32.35
C GLU A 42 2.19 33.93 -31.99
N ALA A 43 2.19 34.64 -30.87
CA ALA A 43 3.36 35.40 -30.40
C ALA A 43 4.51 34.49 -29.93
N THR A 44 4.21 33.38 -29.26
CA THR A 44 5.21 32.48 -28.68
C THR A 44 5.86 31.54 -29.69
N PHE A 45 5.32 31.42 -30.90
CA PHE A 45 5.91 30.60 -31.96
C PHE A 45 7.28 31.10 -32.42
N PHE A 46 7.50 32.41 -32.26
CA PHE A 46 8.73 33.08 -32.70
C PHE A 46 9.71 33.38 -31.55
N GLU A 47 9.38 33.03 -30.31
CA GLU A 47 10.30 33.21 -29.20
C GLU A 47 11.33 32.08 -29.09
N GLU A 48 12.61 32.45 -28.95
CA GLU A 48 13.72 31.50 -28.89
C GLU A 48 13.78 30.71 -27.57
N ASP A 49 13.11 31.17 -26.52
CA ASP A 49 13.12 30.53 -25.18
C ASP A 49 11.83 29.77 -24.90
N PHE A 50 11.90 28.43 -24.92
CA PHE A 50 10.79 27.55 -24.57
C PHE A 50 10.24 27.78 -23.16
N MET A 51 11.10 28.12 -22.20
CA MET A 51 10.75 28.32 -20.79
C MET A 51 10.37 29.78 -20.46
N GLY A 52 10.25 30.65 -21.45
CA GLY A 52 9.88 32.06 -21.26
C GLY A 52 8.67 32.31 -20.36
N ASP A 53 8.59 33.50 -19.81
CA ASP A 53 7.59 33.88 -18.79
C ASP A 53 6.22 34.13 -19.45
N PHE A 54 5.45 33.06 -19.65
CA PHE A 54 4.10 33.15 -20.22
C PHE A 54 3.07 33.43 -19.13
N ARG A 55 2.21 34.42 -19.36
CA ARG A 55 1.09 34.70 -18.47
C ARG A 55 0.11 33.52 -18.46
N ARG A 56 -0.33 33.09 -17.28
CA ARG A 56 -1.37 32.07 -17.15
C ARG A 56 -2.69 32.58 -17.71
N SER A 57 -3.04 32.17 -18.92
CA SER A 57 -4.39 32.40 -19.47
C SER A 57 -5.41 31.48 -18.80
N ARG A 58 -6.64 31.98 -18.61
CA ARG A 58 -7.77 31.17 -18.12
C ARG A 58 -8.27 30.17 -19.17
N HIS A 59 -7.98 30.40 -20.43
CA HIS A 59 -8.38 29.56 -21.56
C HIS A 59 -7.14 29.02 -22.26
N GLN A 60 -6.65 27.86 -21.78
CA GLN A 60 -5.53 27.15 -22.38
C GLN A 60 -6.08 26.24 -23.47
N TRP A 61 -5.68 26.44 -24.71
CA TRP A 61 -6.14 25.64 -25.86
C TRP A 61 -4.98 25.08 -26.70
N ALA A 62 -3.77 25.55 -26.53
CA ALA A 62 -2.59 25.03 -27.17
C ALA A 62 -1.52 24.64 -26.18
N ALA A 63 -0.66 23.72 -26.56
CA ALA A 63 0.56 23.37 -25.86
C ALA A 63 1.75 23.70 -26.74
N ARG A 64 2.66 24.54 -26.24
CA ARG A 64 3.97 24.74 -26.85
C ARG A 64 4.85 23.57 -26.45
N CYS A 65 5.35 22.84 -27.43
CA CYS A 65 6.11 21.61 -27.25
C CYS A 65 7.55 21.81 -27.74
N TRP A 66 8.50 21.24 -27.07
CA TRP A 66 9.90 21.18 -27.46
C TRP A 66 10.38 19.71 -27.42
N CYS A 67 11.00 19.26 -28.51
CA CYS A 67 11.50 17.89 -28.63
C CYS A 67 13.00 17.82 -28.30
N SER A 68 13.40 16.98 -27.38
CA SER A 68 14.81 16.78 -27.02
C SER A 68 15.63 16.08 -28.11
N GLY A 69 14.97 15.30 -28.97
CA GLY A 69 15.64 14.55 -30.03
C GLY A 69 16.09 15.44 -31.18
N CYS A 70 15.24 16.39 -31.63
CA CYS A 70 15.56 17.28 -32.77
C CYS A 70 15.76 18.75 -32.39
N GLY A 71 15.50 19.13 -31.13
CA GLY A 71 15.61 20.50 -30.63
C GLY A 71 14.54 21.47 -31.16
N ARG A 72 13.58 20.99 -31.94
CA ARG A 72 12.55 21.83 -32.57
C ARG A 72 11.38 22.09 -31.64
N ILE A 73 10.79 23.28 -31.79
CA ILE A 73 9.56 23.71 -31.12
C ILE A 73 8.39 23.52 -32.08
N PHE A 74 7.25 23.05 -31.55
CA PHE A 74 6.01 22.94 -32.31
C PHE A 74 4.80 23.20 -31.38
N LEU A 75 3.66 23.50 -31.99
CA LEU A 75 2.41 23.70 -31.29
C LEU A 75 1.53 22.46 -31.42
N ALA A 76 1.00 21.99 -30.28
CA ALA A 76 -0.05 20.98 -30.21
C ALA A 76 -1.34 21.65 -29.75
N GLU A 77 -2.46 21.30 -30.35
CA GLU A 77 -3.75 21.78 -29.87
C GLU A 77 -4.12 21.10 -28.56
N TYR A 78 -4.47 21.91 -27.56
CA TYR A 78 -4.75 21.46 -26.22
C TYR A 78 -6.17 21.86 -25.84
N ILE A 79 -7.11 20.92 -25.91
CA ILE A 79 -8.48 21.15 -25.45
C ILE A 79 -8.60 20.60 -24.04
N ARG A 80 -8.72 21.51 -23.07
CA ARG A 80 -9.05 21.12 -21.71
C ARG A 80 -10.48 20.58 -21.70
N GLY A 81 -10.62 19.27 -21.65
CA GLY A 81 -11.92 18.62 -21.65
C GLY A 81 -12.84 19.19 -20.58
N LYS A 82 -14.09 19.43 -20.94
CA LYS A 82 -15.20 19.78 -20.03
C LYS A 82 -15.58 18.66 -19.08
N THR A 83 -14.88 17.54 -19.10
CA THR A 83 -15.11 16.42 -18.21
C THR A 83 -14.47 16.67 -16.86
N CYS A 84 -15.21 16.40 -15.82
CA CYS A 84 -14.85 16.53 -14.40
C CYS A 84 -13.56 15.82 -13.97
N CYS A 85 -12.85 15.20 -14.88
CA CYS A 85 -11.67 14.37 -14.65
C CYS A 85 -10.34 15.04 -15.07
N GLY A 86 -10.35 16.27 -15.55
CA GLY A 86 -9.13 17.00 -15.91
C GLY A 86 -8.35 16.40 -17.08
N LYS A 87 -8.94 15.54 -17.90
CA LYS A 87 -8.30 15.02 -19.10
C LYS A 87 -8.30 16.11 -20.17
N ALA A 88 -7.11 16.48 -20.63
CA ALA A 88 -6.94 17.22 -21.85
C ALA A 88 -7.19 16.28 -23.02
N SER A 89 -7.94 16.71 -24.00
CA SER A 89 -8.14 15.99 -25.25
C SER A 89 -7.41 16.78 -26.32
N PRO A 90 -6.31 16.30 -26.88
CA PRO A 90 -5.65 16.97 -27.98
C PRO A 90 -6.49 16.81 -29.26
N SER A 91 -6.66 17.86 -29.99
CA SER A 91 -7.34 17.81 -31.28
C SER A 91 -6.40 17.94 -32.47
N GLY A 92 -5.10 18.18 -32.25
CA GLY A 92 -4.12 18.16 -33.32
C GLY A 92 -2.75 18.75 -32.98
N ILE A 93 -1.78 18.48 -33.81
CA ILE A 93 -0.40 18.97 -33.73
C ILE A 93 -0.14 19.93 -34.89
N ARG A 94 0.37 21.12 -34.56
CA ARG A 94 0.75 22.13 -35.53
C ARG A 94 2.27 22.27 -35.57
N THR A 95 2.86 22.08 -36.73
CA THR A 95 4.25 22.44 -37.03
C THR A 95 4.29 23.78 -37.78
N GLU A 96 5.47 24.34 -37.99
CA GLU A 96 5.66 25.61 -38.70
C GLU A 96 4.87 25.71 -40.02
N ASP A 97 4.70 24.58 -40.73
CA ASP A 97 4.10 24.53 -42.07
C ASP A 97 2.75 23.81 -42.14
N ALA A 98 2.30 23.08 -41.12
CA ALA A 98 1.09 22.28 -41.19
C ALA A 98 0.47 21.97 -39.83
N TYR A 99 -0.87 21.95 -39.80
CA TYR A 99 -1.67 21.41 -38.71
C TYR A 99 -2.07 19.97 -39.08
N THR A 100 -1.66 19.01 -38.28
CA THR A 100 -2.09 17.61 -38.41
C THR A 100 -3.04 17.25 -37.31
N ALA A 101 -4.26 16.83 -37.65
CA ALA A 101 -5.20 16.28 -36.69
C ALA A 101 -4.63 14.97 -36.10
N GLY A 102 -4.39 14.95 -34.81
CA GLY A 102 -3.89 13.78 -34.11
C GLY A 102 -4.92 13.28 -33.08
N THR A 103 -4.90 12.00 -32.83
CA THR A 103 -5.72 11.37 -31.80
C THR A 103 -4.98 11.22 -30.46
N GLU A 104 -3.75 11.71 -30.37
CA GLU A 104 -2.87 11.54 -29.22
C GLU A 104 -3.16 12.58 -28.15
N GLU A 105 -3.36 12.13 -26.92
CA GLU A 105 -3.64 13.00 -25.78
C GLU A 105 -2.35 13.65 -25.26
N ILE A 106 -2.29 14.98 -25.22
CA ILE A 106 -1.18 15.74 -24.63
C ILE A 106 -1.31 15.72 -23.12
N ALA A 107 -0.77 14.69 -22.49
CA ALA A 107 -0.75 14.53 -21.05
C ALA A 107 0.63 14.04 -20.58
N ASP A 108 1.00 14.42 -19.36
CA ASP A 108 2.27 14.02 -18.75
C ASP A 108 2.38 12.49 -18.68
N GLY A 109 3.50 11.96 -19.15
CA GLY A 109 3.76 10.52 -19.20
C GLY A 109 3.27 9.77 -20.44
N ASN A 110 2.42 10.39 -21.29
CA ASN A 110 2.00 9.76 -22.53
C ASN A 110 3.15 9.74 -23.56
N SER A 111 3.07 8.84 -24.53
CA SER A 111 4.00 8.81 -25.67
C SER A 111 3.44 9.64 -26.82
N LEU A 112 4.33 10.34 -27.53
CA LEU A 112 4.04 11.11 -28.73
C LEU A 112 5.08 10.81 -29.79
N ILE A 113 4.67 10.72 -31.04
CA ILE A 113 5.58 10.76 -32.19
C ILE A 113 5.86 12.22 -32.52
N CYS A 114 7.11 12.65 -32.39
CA CYS A 114 7.47 14.02 -32.70
C CYS A 114 7.16 14.34 -34.16
N PRO A 115 6.33 15.36 -34.45
CA PRO A 115 5.95 15.68 -35.84
C PRO A 115 7.13 16.23 -36.66
N CYS A 116 8.20 16.66 -35.99
CA CYS A 116 9.36 17.25 -36.65
C CYS A 116 10.46 16.25 -37.03
N CYS A 117 10.66 15.18 -36.25
CA CYS A 117 11.70 14.18 -36.49
C CYS A 117 11.18 12.75 -36.65
N GLY A 118 9.93 12.49 -36.34
CA GLY A 118 9.34 11.15 -36.43
C GLY A 118 9.70 10.21 -35.27
N GLU A 119 10.51 10.66 -34.30
CA GLU A 119 10.93 9.84 -33.16
C GLU A 119 9.84 9.75 -32.08
N VAL A 120 9.76 8.60 -31.46
CA VAL A 120 8.87 8.41 -30.31
C VAL A 120 9.46 9.10 -29.08
N ALA A 121 8.67 9.95 -28.44
CA ALA A 121 9.07 10.70 -27.26
C ALA A 121 8.03 10.58 -26.14
N VAL A 122 8.43 10.79 -24.90
CA VAL A 122 7.53 10.85 -23.75
C VAL A 122 7.21 12.31 -23.43
N LEU A 123 5.94 12.62 -23.31
CA LEU A 123 5.46 13.95 -22.94
C LEU A 123 5.79 14.24 -21.47
N ARG A 124 6.35 15.44 -21.22
CA ARG A 124 6.60 15.97 -19.87
C ARG A 124 6.08 17.39 -19.74
N SER A 125 5.21 17.58 -18.76
CA SER A 125 4.66 18.91 -18.47
C SER A 125 5.70 19.84 -17.86
N ALA A 126 5.93 20.99 -18.49
CA ALA A 126 6.81 22.03 -17.96
C ALA A 126 6.36 22.54 -16.58
N SER A 127 5.08 22.38 -16.20
CA SER A 127 4.57 22.76 -14.88
C SER A 127 5.17 21.94 -13.74
N TYR A 128 5.60 20.70 -14.02
CA TYR A 128 6.25 19.83 -13.05
C TYR A 128 7.77 20.00 -13.03
N MET A 129 8.32 20.77 -13.97
CA MET A 129 9.75 20.99 -14.14
C MET A 129 10.25 22.25 -13.41
N GLN A 130 9.64 22.61 -12.28
CA GLN A 130 9.90 23.87 -11.56
C GLN A 130 11.38 24.18 -11.28
N TYR A 131 12.25 23.15 -11.28
CA TYR A 131 13.69 23.30 -11.07
C TYR A 131 14.51 22.60 -12.15
N GLY A 132 13.92 22.28 -13.30
CA GLY A 132 14.59 21.58 -14.39
C GLY A 132 14.71 20.07 -14.20
N VAL A 133 14.32 19.48 -13.08
CA VAL A 133 14.37 18.04 -12.85
C VAL A 133 13.13 17.39 -13.45
N THR A 134 13.32 16.45 -14.37
CA THR A 134 12.24 15.71 -15.03
C THR A 134 12.04 14.32 -14.45
N GLU A 135 13.14 13.64 -14.14
CA GLU A 135 13.13 12.28 -13.60
C GLU A 135 14.26 12.13 -12.58
N GLN A 136 14.00 11.35 -11.53
CA GLN A 136 14.96 11.05 -10.49
C GLN A 136 14.92 9.55 -10.17
N ALA A 137 16.08 8.90 -10.16
CA ALA A 137 16.23 7.51 -9.75
C ALA A 137 17.33 7.33 -8.72
N PHE A 138 17.20 6.28 -7.91
CA PHE A 138 18.27 5.84 -7.02
C PHE A 138 18.88 4.56 -7.55
N VAL A 139 20.21 4.53 -7.68
CA VAL A 139 21.00 3.36 -8.07
C VAL A 139 21.99 3.03 -6.97
N ALA A 140 22.02 1.78 -6.54
CA ALA A 140 23.02 1.28 -5.61
C ALA A 140 24.13 0.52 -6.36
N ARG A 141 25.39 0.68 -5.94
CA ARG A 141 26.54 -0.06 -6.46
C ARG A 141 27.43 -0.53 -5.31
N ALA A 142 28.06 -1.70 -5.48
CA ALA A 142 29.00 -2.26 -4.53
C ALA A 142 30.44 -2.06 -4.97
N TYR A 143 31.33 -1.89 -3.99
CA TYR A 143 32.78 -1.74 -4.16
C TYR A 143 33.52 -2.49 -3.05
N VAL A 144 34.80 -2.76 -3.26
CA VAL A 144 35.71 -3.26 -2.22
C VAL A 144 36.84 -2.25 -2.08
N ALA A 145 37.08 -1.79 -0.85
CA ALA A 145 38.12 -0.86 -0.51
C ALA A 145 38.69 -1.19 0.88
N GLU A 146 40.00 -1.32 1.00
CA GLU A 146 40.73 -1.57 2.25
C GLU A 146 40.14 -2.71 3.12
N GLY A 147 39.75 -3.83 2.48
CA GLY A 147 39.18 -4.98 3.17
C GLY A 147 37.72 -4.81 3.61
N CYS A 148 37.09 -3.69 3.26
CA CYS A 148 35.68 -3.41 3.50
C CYS A 148 34.84 -3.59 2.23
N VAL A 149 33.57 -3.99 2.38
CA VAL A 149 32.59 -3.91 1.31
C VAL A 149 31.81 -2.62 1.46
N VAL A 150 31.85 -1.79 0.43
CA VAL A 150 31.21 -0.46 0.40
C VAL A 150 30.06 -0.46 -0.58
N PHE A 151 28.85 -0.24 -0.09
CA PHE A 151 27.67 -0.03 -0.93
C PHE A 151 27.37 1.45 -0.97
N VAL A 152 27.33 2.03 -2.17
CA VAL A 152 26.99 3.43 -2.35
C VAL A 152 25.67 3.54 -3.11
N LYS A 153 24.75 4.32 -2.57
CA LYS A 153 23.51 4.70 -3.23
C LYS A 153 23.67 6.07 -3.84
N TYR A 154 23.43 6.15 -5.11
CA TYR A 154 23.51 7.36 -5.90
C TYR A 154 22.12 7.86 -6.24
N MET A 155 21.93 9.16 -6.21
CA MET A 155 20.77 9.85 -6.77
C MET A 155 21.16 10.31 -8.17
N VAL A 156 20.47 9.79 -9.18
CA VAL A 156 20.68 10.13 -10.58
C VAL A 156 19.48 10.89 -11.08
N GLU A 157 19.70 12.05 -11.68
CA GLU A 157 18.66 12.95 -12.12
C GLU A 157 18.84 13.28 -13.58
N GLN A 158 17.73 13.24 -14.32
CA GLN A 158 17.61 13.82 -15.64
C GLN A 158 16.96 15.20 -15.50
N SER A 159 17.54 16.21 -16.09
CA SER A 159 17.03 17.58 -16.05
C SER A 159 16.93 18.14 -17.45
N ILE A 160 15.87 18.92 -17.68
CA ILE A 160 15.74 19.77 -18.86
C ILE A 160 15.75 21.21 -18.38
N TRP A 161 16.68 21.96 -18.88
CA TRP A 161 16.79 23.39 -18.59
C TRP A 161 17.23 24.14 -19.84
N LYS A 162 16.49 25.17 -20.22
CA LYS A 162 16.80 25.98 -21.40
C LYS A 162 17.14 25.13 -22.62
N GLU A 163 16.26 24.17 -22.95
CA GLU A 163 16.39 23.30 -24.15
C GLU A 163 17.62 22.37 -24.13
N ARG A 164 18.14 22.07 -22.94
CA ARG A 164 19.23 21.11 -22.76
C ARG A 164 18.82 19.99 -21.84
N VAL A 165 19.02 18.77 -22.31
CA VAL A 165 18.92 17.59 -21.45
C VAL A 165 20.29 17.37 -20.79
N SER A 166 20.29 17.30 -19.50
CA SER A 166 21.51 17.03 -18.71
C SER A 166 21.25 15.95 -17.69
N PHE A 167 22.32 15.28 -17.30
CA PHE A 167 22.25 14.26 -16.26
C PHE A 167 23.19 14.64 -15.13
N SER A 168 22.78 14.41 -13.90
CA SER A 168 23.62 14.46 -12.72
C SER A 168 23.56 13.13 -11.98
N ALA A 169 24.66 12.76 -11.33
CA ALA A 169 24.72 11.63 -10.42
C ALA A 169 25.48 12.07 -9.19
N ASN A 170 24.85 11.94 -8.03
CA ASN A 170 25.42 12.36 -6.76
C ASN A 170 25.35 11.21 -5.75
N PRO A 171 26.39 10.97 -4.97
CA PRO A 171 26.34 10.01 -3.89
C PRO A 171 25.33 10.51 -2.85
N PHE A 172 24.47 9.59 -2.40
CA PHE A 172 23.36 9.91 -1.50
C PHE A 172 23.59 9.37 -0.09
N GLU A 173 23.86 8.09 -0.01
CA GLU A 173 24.23 7.40 1.23
C GLU A 173 25.16 6.23 0.94
N ALA A 174 25.98 5.85 1.91
CA ALA A 174 26.89 4.72 1.82
C ALA A 174 26.77 3.81 3.03
N PHE A 175 26.97 2.50 2.81
CA PHE A 175 27.04 1.49 3.86
C PHE A 175 28.37 0.75 3.74
N ILE A 176 29.13 0.78 4.80
CA ILE A 176 30.45 0.14 4.88
C ILE A 176 30.34 -1.08 5.80
N VAL A 177 30.65 -2.25 5.25
CA VAL A 177 30.72 -3.51 6.00
C VAL A 177 32.19 -3.73 6.37
N ASP A 178 32.52 -3.48 7.64
CA ASP A 178 33.85 -3.60 8.21
C ASP A 178 33.85 -4.65 9.32
N GLY A 179 34.42 -5.82 9.07
CA GLY A 179 34.44 -6.93 10.00
C GLY A 179 33.04 -7.35 10.42
N LYS A 180 32.67 -7.15 11.68
CA LYS A 180 31.33 -7.42 12.23
C LYS A 180 30.42 -6.18 12.29
N LYS A 181 30.94 -5.04 11.88
CA LYS A 181 30.28 -3.74 11.98
C LYS A 181 29.78 -3.30 10.61
N VAL A 182 28.62 -2.70 10.60
CA VAL A 182 28.11 -1.98 9.43
C VAL A 182 27.90 -0.53 9.82
N VAL A 183 28.54 0.36 9.08
CA VAL A 183 28.47 1.80 9.28
C VAL A 183 27.65 2.40 8.14
N LYS A 184 26.68 3.27 8.45
CA LYS A 184 25.96 4.05 7.46
C LYS A 184 26.44 5.49 7.49
N LEU A 185 26.87 5.98 6.34
CA LEU A 185 27.14 7.40 6.09
C LEU A 185 26.06 7.97 5.20
N ARG A 186 25.73 9.25 5.40
CA ARG A 186 24.81 9.99 4.55
C ARG A 186 25.42 11.31 4.13
N LEU A 187 25.17 11.71 2.92
CA LEU A 187 25.53 13.02 2.37
C LEU A 187 24.29 13.92 2.16
N TRP A 188 23.09 13.32 2.20
CA TRP A 188 21.83 14.02 2.03
C TRP A 188 20.90 13.79 3.22
N GLN A 189 20.14 14.82 3.56
CA GLN A 189 19.15 14.76 4.62
C GLN A 189 17.80 15.25 4.09
N ARG A 190 16.72 14.61 4.52
CA ARG A 190 15.37 15.04 4.21
C ARG A 190 14.86 16.00 5.28
N ASN A 191 14.32 17.16 4.89
CA ASN A 191 13.67 18.09 5.80
C ASN A 191 12.24 17.64 6.16
N ILE A 192 11.58 18.36 7.07
CA ILE A 192 10.20 18.09 7.50
C ILE A 192 9.21 18.22 6.32
N GLY A 193 9.49 19.08 5.34
CA GLY A 193 8.70 19.25 4.11
C GLY A 193 8.93 18.18 3.05
N GLY A 194 9.78 17.18 3.33
CA GLY A 194 10.02 16.07 2.42
C GLY A 194 11.11 16.30 1.37
N GLN A 195 11.70 17.48 1.31
CA GLN A 195 12.77 17.81 0.37
C GLN A 195 14.13 17.33 0.87
N TYR A 196 14.98 16.90 -0.05
CA TYR A 196 16.35 16.53 0.25
C TYR A 196 17.28 17.74 0.12
N PHE A 197 18.20 17.88 1.07
CA PHE A 197 19.28 18.86 0.99
C PHE A 197 20.62 18.16 1.26
N ARG A 198 21.66 18.63 0.59
CA ARG A 198 23.01 18.10 0.73
C ARG A 198 23.64 18.64 2.03
N LEU A 199 24.35 17.75 2.73
CA LEU A 199 25.20 18.11 3.88
C LEU A 199 26.57 18.54 3.37
N ASP A 200 27.31 19.29 4.17
CA ASP A 200 28.66 19.76 3.83
C ASP A 200 29.66 18.61 3.72
N ASP A 201 29.51 17.59 4.55
CA ASP A 201 30.34 16.37 4.54
C ASP A 201 29.53 15.13 4.91
N TRP A 202 30.12 13.96 4.68
CA TRP A 202 29.57 12.68 5.08
C TRP A 202 29.38 12.60 6.59
N THR A 203 28.18 12.24 7.02
CA THR A 203 27.81 12.16 8.43
C THR A 203 27.36 10.75 8.78
N GLU A 204 27.89 10.18 9.87
CA GLU A 204 27.45 8.88 10.36
C GLU A 204 25.99 8.92 10.82
N ASN A 205 25.22 7.98 10.34
CA ASN A 205 23.81 7.82 10.74
C ASN A 205 23.65 6.54 11.56
N LYS A 206 23.53 6.69 12.88
CA LYS A 206 23.34 5.55 13.81
C LYS A 206 21.97 4.89 13.66
N ARG A 207 20.98 5.61 13.08
CA ARG A 207 19.64 5.08 12.78
C ARG A 207 19.57 4.79 11.30
N PHE A 208 19.65 3.53 10.90
CA PHE A 208 19.56 3.20 9.49
C PHE A 208 18.63 2.04 9.20
N ALA A 209 17.86 2.20 8.15
CA ALA A 209 17.17 1.13 7.46
C ALA A 209 18.06 0.66 6.29
N ASP A 210 17.90 -0.59 5.87
CA ASP A 210 18.45 -1.07 4.61
C ASP A 210 17.64 -0.46 3.47
N THR A 211 18.15 0.63 2.92
CA THR A 211 17.51 1.39 1.84
C THR A 211 18.08 1.04 0.46
N LEU A 212 19.04 0.09 0.40
CA LEU A 212 19.64 -0.36 -0.85
C LEU A 212 18.73 -1.27 -1.68
N GLY A 213 17.68 -1.81 -1.09
CA GLY A 213 16.61 -2.51 -1.79
C GLY A 213 15.74 -1.62 -2.67
N ALA A 214 16.15 -0.36 -2.88
CA ALA A 214 15.55 0.57 -3.85
C ALA A 214 15.64 0.02 -5.29
N PRO A 215 14.83 0.51 -6.24
CA PRO A 215 14.47 -0.23 -7.45
C PRO A 215 15.64 -0.63 -8.35
N TRP A 216 16.80 0.02 -8.21
CA TRP A 216 17.92 -0.22 -9.10
C TRP A 216 19.19 -0.56 -8.32
N PHE A 217 19.76 -1.74 -8.60
CA PHE A 217 21.08 -2.15 -8.14
C PHE A 217 21.94 -2.42 -9.36
N TYR A 218 23.12 -1.76 -9.42
CA TYR A 218 24.04 -1.93 -10.53
C TYR A 218 24.67 -3.32 -10.42
N ASP A 219 24.24 -4.25 -11.25
CA ASP A 219 24.62 -5.67 -11.24
C ASP A 219 25.73 -6.03 -12.25
N ARG A 220 26.23 -5.03 -12.96
CA ARG A 220 27.45 -5.14 -13.79
C ARG A 220 28.70 -4.97 -12.93
N ASP A 221 29.79 -5.60 -13.30
CA ASP A 221 31.09 -5.44 -12.67
C ASP A 221 31.03 -5.58 -11.13
N LEU A 222 30.36 -6.63 -10.65
CA LEU A 222 30.28 -6.92 -9.23
C LEU A 222 31.69 -7.19 -8.68
N PRO A 223 32.09 -6.56 -7.57
CA PRO A 223 33.43 -6.72 -7.04
C PRO A 223 33.65 -8.13 -6.49
N ASP A 224 34.90 -8.63 -6.62
CA ASP A 224 35.34 -9.77 -5.85
C ASP A 224 35.37 -9.39 -4.36
N LEU A 225 34.80 -10.26 -3.53
CA LEU A 225 34.73 -10.06 -2.08
C LEU A 225 35.97 -10.59 -1.33
N GLY A 226 36.98 -11.10 -2.04
CA GLY A 226 38.20 -11.61 -1.45
C GLY A 226 38.88 -10.60 -0.53
N GLY A 227 39.43 -11.07 0.59
CA GLY A 227 40.05 -10.24 1.62
C GLY A 227 39.10 -9.41 2.47
N THR A 228 37.77 -9.51 2.26
CA THR A 228 36.76 -8.81 3.08
C THR A 228 36.11 -9.75 4.10
N SER A 229 35.34 -9.19 5.02
CA SER A 229 34.53 -9.98 5.96
C SER A 229 33.40 -10.78 5.29
N LEU A 230 33.11 -10.48 4.04
CA LEU A 230 32.09 -11.17 3.21
C LEU A 230 32.74 -12.10 2.15
N GLU A 231 34.03 -12.35 2.21
CA GLU A 231 34.78 -13.17 1.25
C GLU A 231 34.10 -14.52 0.93
N ASN A 232 33.69 -15.25 1.96
CA ASN A 232 33.03 -16.55 1.81
C ASN A 232 31.52 -16.46 1.75
N SER A 233 30.94 -15.25 1.61
CA SER A 233 29.51 -15.07 1.51
C SER A 233 29.00 -15.41 0.10
N LYS A 234 27.74 -15.81 0.03
CA LYS A 234 27.01 -16.01 -1.23
C LYS A 234 26.17 -14.79 -1.60
N LEU A 235 26.69 -13.59 -1.34
CA LEU A 235 25.95 -12.34 -1.54
C LEU A 235 25.46 -12.19 -2.98
N TRP A 236 26.29 -12.49 -3.96
CA TRP A 236 25.92 -12.34 -5.37
C TRP A 236 24.97 -13.46 -5.84
N GLU A 237 25.10 -14.66 -5.27
CA GLU A 237 24.13 -15.72 -5.49
C GLU A 237 22.76 -15.40 -4.85
N TYR A 238 22.78 -14.81 -3.65
CA TYR A 238 21.58 -14.27 -3.01
C TYR A 238 20.92 -13.18 -3.87
N MET A 239 21.72 -12.26 -4.42
CA MET A 239 21.23 -11.24 -5.36
C MET A 239 20.57 -11.88 -6.58
N ALA A 240 21.21 -12.83 -7.23
CA ALA A 240 20.66 -13.51 -8.40
C ALA A 240 19.30 -14.17 -8.14
N GLN A 241 19.08 -14.69 -6.92
CA GLN A 241 17.81 -15.30 -6.51
C GLN A 241 16.74 -14.28 -6.12
N THR A 242 17.09 -13.04 -5.76
CA THR A 242 16.18 -12.11 -5.08
C THR A 242 15.95 -10.80 -5.80
N TYR A 243 16.92 -10.28 -6.55
CA TYR A 243 16.91 -8.92 -7.10
C TYR A 243 15.69 -8.62 -7.97
N ARG A 244 15.38 -9.47 -8.95
CA ARG A 244 14.24 -9.28 -9.86
C ARG A 244 12.86 -9.43 -9.19
N LYS A 245 12.83 -9.80 -7.90
CA LYS A 245 11.60 -10.02 -7.12
C LYS A 245 11.43 -9.01 -5.99
N ASP A 246 12.16 -7.89 -6.01
CA ASP A 246 12.17 -6.86 -4.96
C ASP A 246 12.42 -7.44 -3.55
N ARG A 247 13.33 -8.40 -3.45
CA ARG A 247 13.68 -9.11 -2.21
C ARG A 247 15.16 -9.04 -1.87
N PHE A 248 15.94 -8.25 -2.62
CA PHE A 248 17.37 -8.08 -2.39
C PHE A 248 17.62 -6.99 -1.34
N TYR A 249 18.13 -7.40 -0.19
CA TYR A 249 18.49 -6.53 0.95
C TYR A 249 19.93 -6.80 1.35
N PRO A 250 20.92 -6.24 0.64
CA PRO A 250 22.34 -6.59 0.80
C PRO A 250 22.89 -6.29 2.19
N ILE A 251 22.45 -5.22 2.83
CA ILE A 251 22.95 -4.83 4.16
C ILE A 251 22.38 -5.74 5.25
N ALA A 252 21.07 -6.01 5.18
CA ALA A 252 20.43 -6.92 6.12
C ALA A 252 20.98 -8.35 5.97
N TYR A 253 21.22 -8.79 4.73
CA TYR A 253 21.89 -10.05 4.45
C TYR A 253 23.32 -10.10 4.99
N ALA A 254 24.14 -9.07 4.74
CA ALA A 254 25.49 -9.00 5.26
C ALA A 254 25.52 -9.10 6.80
N ARG A 255 24.64 -8.37 7.48
CA ARG A 255 24.50 -8.46 8.95
C ARG A 255 24.06 -9.85 9.41
N LEU A 256 23.14 -10.49 8.68
CA LEU A 256 22.69 -11.85 8.95
C LEU A 256 23.84 -12.85 8.77
N TYR A 257 24.59 -12.76 7.68
CA TYR A 257 25.74 -13.59 7.40
C TYR A 257 26.85 -13.43 8.46
N LEU A 258 27.17 -12.20 8.84
CA LEU A 258 28.18 -11.94 9.88
C LEU A 258 27.81 -12.56 11.24
N ARG A 259 26.53 -12.74 11.51
CA ARG A 259 26.03 -13.39 12.73
C ARG A 259 25.84 -14.89 12.58
N HIS A 260 25.36 -15.34 11.42
CA HIS A 260 24.98 -16.72 11.13
C HIS A 260 25.58 -17.14 9.79
N ARG A 261 26.86 -17.56 9.81
CA ARG A 261 27.59 -17.98 8.59
C ARG A 261 26.89 -19.10 7.81
N ASN A 262 26.14 -19.94 8.48
CA ASN A 262 25.39 -21.04 7.88
C ASN A 262 24.17 -20.59 7.05
N VAL A 263 23.84 -19.29 7.00
CA VAL A 263 22.82 -18.78 6.03
C VAL A 263 23.19 -19.14 4.60
N GLU A 264 24.49 -19.25 4.29
CA GLU A 264 25.01 -19.64 2.98
C GLU A 264 24.49 -21.01 2.52
N ASN A 265 24.24 -21.92 3.45
CA ASN A 265 23.70 -23.22 3.13
C ASN A 265 22.26 -23.13 2.60
N LEU A 266 21.48 -22.14 3.06
CA LEU A 266 20.15 -21.85 2.51
C LEU A 266 20.27 -21.23 1.12
N ILE A 267 21.19 -20.28 0.93
CA ILE A 267 21.38 -19.63 -0.37
C ILE A 267 21.82 -20.65 -1.41
N THR A 268 22.85 -21.43 -1.13
CA THR A 268 23.37 -22.48 -2.02
C THR A 268 22.29 -23.56 -2.34
N SER A 269 21.32 -23.76 -1.45
CA SER A 269 20.20 -24.67 -1.72
C SER A 269 19.02 -24.01 -2.44
N GLY A 270 19.15 -22.78 -2.97
CA GLY A 270 18.14 -22.08 -3.75
C GLY A 270 17.05 -21.41 -2.92
N MET A 271 17.26 -21.21 -1.61
CA MET A 271 16.29 -20.58 -0.69
C MET A 271 16.55 -19.09 -0.46
N GLY A 272 17.31 -18.44 -1.32
CA GLY A 272 17.67 -17.03 -1.16
C GLY A 272 16.47 -16.12 -1.12
N PHE A 273 15.45 -16.36 -1.94
CA PHE A 273 14.25 -15.54 -1.94
C PHE A 273 13.39 -15.74 -0.67
N MET A 274 13.40 -16.92 -0.05
CA MET A 274 12.74 -17.14 1.25
C MET A 274 13.45 -16.35 2.37
N VAL A 275 14.79 -16.29 2.32
CA VAL A 275 15.59 -15.45 3.21
C VAL A 275 15.24 -13.96 2.99
N GLY A 276 15.16 -13.51 1.74
CA GLY A 276 14.74 -12.15 1.37
C GLY A 276 13.33 -11.79 1.85
N ASP A 277 12.37 -12.71 1.70
CA ASP A 277 11.02 -12.54 2.25
C ASP A 277 11.01 -12.41 3.78
N GLY A 278 11.83 -13.21 4.46
CA GLY A 278 11.97 -13.14 5.91
C GLY A 278 12.53 -11.80 6.36
N ILE A 279 13.56 -11.30 5.68
CA ILE A 279 14.14 -9.98 5.92
C ILE A 279 13.09 -8.89 5.71
N LYS A 280 12.36 -8.93 4.59
CA LYS A 280 11.31 -7.96 4.28
C LYS A 280 10.22 -7.94 5.35
N LYS A 281 9.71 -9.11 5.72
CA LYS A 281 8.62 -9.24 6.69
C LYS A 281 9.00 -8.73 8.07
N GLU A 282 10.23 -8.96 8.52
CA GLU A 282 10.74 -8.41 9.78
C GLU A 282 10.96 -6.89 9.71
N SER A 283 11.24 -6.36 8.52
CA SER A 283 11.38 -4.92 8.28
C SER A 283 10.04 -4.21 8.27
N ASP A 284 9.03 -4.79 7.64
CA ASP A 284 7.69 -4.20 7.50
C ASP A 284 6.91 -4.14 8.83
N THR A 285 7.23 -5.05 9.79
CA THR A 285 6.56 -5.06 11.10
C THR A 285 7.01 -3.94 12.03
N THR A 286 8.09 -3.23 11.72
CA THR A 286 8.71 -2.23 12.60
C THR A 286 8.38 -0.79 12.26
N GLY A 287 7.63 -0.52 11.18
CA GLY A 287 7.43 0.84 10.69
C GLY A 287 6.04 1.19 10.23
N SER A 288 5.52 2.27 10.77
CA SER A 288 4.43 3.02 10.15
C SER A 288 4.90 3.54 8.79
N TYR A 289 4.07 3.41 7.77
CA TYR A 289 4.27 3.89 6.39
C TYR A 289 4.72 5.37 6.28
N TYR A 290 4.63 6.12 7.37
CA TYR A 290 4.97 7.55 7.49
C TYR A 290 6.26 7.86 8.24
N SER A 291 6.92 6.89 8.86
CA SER A 291 8.19 7.15 9.56
C SER A 291 9.38 6.73 8.69
N ALA A 292 9.92 7.66 7.92
CA ALA A 292 11.16 7.51 7.14
C ALA A 292 12.41 7.20 8.01
N HIS A 293 12.24 6.82 9.27
CA HIS A 293 13.30 6.70 10.27
C HIS A 293 13.28 5.40 11.07
N VAL A 294 12.67 4.34 10.54
CA VAL A 294 12.64 3.08 11.27
C VAL A 294 13.98 2.38 11.13
N CYS A 295 14.69 2.27 12.24
CA CYS A 295 15.81 1.34 12.34
C CYS A 295 15.30 -0.06 12.03
N VAL A 296 15.74 -0.62 10.91
CA VAL A 296 15.48 -2.04 10.65
C VAL A 296 16.25 -2.84 11.69
N PRO A 297 15.56 -3.57 12.59
CA PRO A 297 16.26 -4.44 13.52
C PRO A 297 17.08 -5.46 12.72
N MET A 298 18.16 -5.96 13.31
CA MET A 298 18.91 -7.06 12.70
C MET A 298 17.93 -8.21 12.44
N PRO A 299 17.84 -8.73 11.21
CA PRO A 299 16.92 -9.84 10.92
C PRO A 299 17.28 -11.05 11.78
N LYS A 300 16.28 -11.62 12.43
CA LYS A 300 16.45 -12.79 13.31
C LYS A 300 16.13 -14.08 12.59
N LEU A 301 15.18 -14.02 11.66
CA LEU A 301 14.60 -15.17 10.96
C LEU A 301 14.34 -16.32 11.93
N SER A 302 13.48 -16.06 12.93
CA SER A 302 13.19 -16.98 14.05
C SER A 302 12.62 -18.34 13.61
N TRP A 303 12.23 -18.46 12.36
CA TRP A 303 11.77 -19.69 11.73
C TRP A 303 12.92 -20.59 11.27
N VAL A 304 14.19 -20.12 11.30
CA VAL A 304 15.39 -20.88 10.97
C VAL A 304 16.06 -21.40 12.25
N ASN A 305 16.39 -22.67 12.29
CA ASN A 305 17.23 -23.22 13.35
C ASN A 305 18.71 -23.03 13.03
N TRP A 306 19.29 -21.93 13.52
CA TRP A 306 20.67 -21.55 13.27
C TRP A 306 21.73 -22.45 13.91
N LYS A 307 21.33 -23.43 14.75
CA LYS A 307 22.26 -24.42 15.33
C LYS A 307 22.60 -25.54 14.35
N GLU A 308 21.81 -25.68 13.31
CA GLU A 308 21.96 -26.70 12.28
C GLU A 308 22.76 -26.14 11.08
N ALA A 309 23.47 -27.04 10.39
CA ALA A 309 24.19 -26.70 9.16
C ALA A 309 23.47 -27.21 7.90
N ARG A 310 22.71 -28.30 8.01
CA ARG A 310 21.98 -28.86 6.86
C ARG A 310 20.70 -28.07 6.60
N PRO A 311 20.47 -27.56 5.37
CA PRO A 311 19.30 -26.74 5.04
C PRO A 311 17.97 -27.36 5.46
N SER A 312 17.78 -28.66 5.21
CA SER A 312 16.55 -29.35 5.63
C SER A 312 16.34 -29.33 7.15
N LYS A 313 17.40 -29.49 7.94
CA LYS A 313 17.31 -29.41 9.41
C LYS A 313 17.17 -27.98 9.91
N MET A 314 17.78 -27.01 9.23
CA MET A 314 17.60 -25.58 9.53
C MET A 314 16.12 -25.20 9.40
N LEU A 315 15.42 -25.77 8.43
CA LEU A 315 13.99 -25.49 8.17
C LEU A 315 13.05 -26.49 8.88
N GLY A 316 13.57 -27.50 9.58
CA GLY A 316 12.76 -28.56 10.19
C GLY A 316 12.05 -29.46 9.18
N LEU A 317 12.66 -29.69 8.02
CA LEU A 317 12.12 -30.46 6.91
C LEU A 317 12.82 -31.82 6.76
N THR A 318 12.14 -32.77 6.16
CA THR A 318 12.79 -33.96 5.61
C THR A 318 13.56 -33.61 4.35
N ARG A 319 14.44 -34.53 3.87
CA ARG A 319 15.16 -34.35 2.62
C ARG A 319 14.22 -34.21 1.41
N ASP A 320 13.17 -35.03 1.40
CA ASP A 320 12.17 -34.98 0.33
C ASP A 320 11.27 -33.73 0.45
N GLY A 321 10.95 -33.29 1.66
CA GLY A 321 10.28 -32.02 1.91
C GLY A 321 11.07 -30.84 1.37
N MET A 322 12.38 -30.82 1.56
CA MET A 322 13.25 -29.79 1.01
C MET A 322 13.21 -29.74 -0.51
N ARG A 323 13.32 -30.92 -1.17
CA ARG A 323 13.22 -31.03 -2.64
C ARG A 323 11.88 -30.55 -3.19
N ALA A 324 10.78 -30.92 -2.53
CA ALA A 324 9.45 -30.52 -2.95
C ALA A 324 9.27 -29.01 -2.87
N ILE A 325 9.70 -28.36 -1.78
CA ILE A 325 9.65 -26.90 -1.63
C ILE A 325 10.50 -26.19 -2.68
N GLN A 326 11.68 -26.72 -2.98
CA GLN A 326 12.54 -26.17 -4.03
C GLN A 326 11.88 -26.26 -5.42
N LYS A 327 11.22 -27.38 -5.73
CA LYS A 327 10.50 -27.58 -6.99
C LYS A 327 9.33 -26.61 -7.14
N GLU A 328 8.56 -26.39 -6.08
CA GLU A 328 7.38 -25.50 -6.07
C GLU A 328 7.76 -24.02 -5.90
N ILE A 329 9.02 -23.72 -5.62
CA ILE A 329 9.54 -22.34 -5.42
C ILE A 329 8.73 -21.58 -4.35
N TRP A 330 8.54 -22.18 -3.19
CA TRP A 330 7.78 -21.57 -2.10
C TRP A 330 8.48 -20.37 -1.49
N GLY A 331 7.69 -19.31 -1.25
CA GLY A 331 8.07 -18.19 -0.41
C GLY A 331 7.94 -18.51 1.08
N LEU A 332 8.25 -17.49 1.88
CA LEU A 332 8.14 -17.63 3.33
C LEU A 332 6.70 -17.85 3.79
N ASP A 333 5.72 -17.26 3.10
CA ASP A 333 4.32 -17.36 3.49
C ASP A 333 3.75 -18.76 3.25
N GLU A 334 4.08 -19.41 2.13
CA GLU A 334 3.72 -20.81 1.86
C GLU A 334 4.42 -21.75 2.84
N PHE A 335 5.70 -21.51 3.14
CA PHE A 335 6.43 -22.28 4.14
C PHE A 335 5.83 -22.13 5.54
N GLN A 336 5.42 -20.94 5.95
CA GLN A 336 4.73 -20.72 7.22
C GLN A 336 3.36 -21.40 7.25
N ALA A 337 2.63 -21.40 6.13
CA ALA A 337 1.38 -22.14 6.00
C ALA A 337 1.58 -23.64 6.17
N TYR A 338 2.62 -24.20 5.52
CA TYR A 338 3.00 -25.60 5.72
C TYR A 338 3.28 -25.91 7.19
N ARG A 339 4.10 -25.11 7.86
CA ARG A 339 4.40 -25.30 9.30
C ARG A 339 3.16 -25.27 10.18
N ALA A 340 2.19 -24.43 9.87
CA ALA A 340 0.94 -24.33 10.60
C ALA A 340 0.08 -25.61 10.48
N VAL A 341 0.19 -26.33 9.36
CA VAL A 341 -0.62 -27.55 9.09
C VAL A 341 0.16 -28.86 9.13
N SER A 342 1.47 -28.84 9.20
CA SER A 342 2.36 -30.03 9.07
C SER A 342 2.13 -31.12 10.12
N HIS A 343 1.49 -30.78 11.25
CA HIS A 343 1.08 -31.74 12.26
C HIS A 343 -0.19 -32.55 11.88
N LYS A 344 -0.89 -32.17 10.81
CA LYS A 344 -2.15 -32.76 10.34
C LYS A 344 -2.19 -33.07 8.85
N LEU A 345 -1.35 -32.41 8.06
CA LEU A 345 -1.26 -32.61 6.62
C LEU A 345 0.15 -33.04 6.23
N SER A 346 0.23 -33.96 5.30
CA SER A 346 1.46 -34.26 4.60
C SER A 346 1.89 -33.08 3.72
N LEU A 347 3.14 -33.05 3.27
CA LEU A 347 3.61 -32.03 2.35
C LEU A 347 2.82 -32.03 1.03
N GLN A 348 2.50 -33.19 0.48
CA GLN A 348 1.72 -33.31 -0.75
C GLN A 348 0.30 -32.77 -0.60
N GLU A 349 -0.35 -33.03 0.53
CA GLU A 349 -1.65 -32.46 0.83
C GLU A 349 -1.58 -30.93 1.00
N THR A 350 -0.48 -30.41 1.56
CA THR A 350 -0.26 -28.98 1.69
C THR A 350 -0.10 -28.32 0.32
N ILE A 351 0.69 -28.92 -0.58
CA ILE A 351 0.84 -28.45 -1.96
C ILE A 351 -0.54 -28.40 -2.64
N ALA A 352 -1.28 -29.49 -2.59
CA ALA A 352 -2.62 -29.57 -3.16
C ALA A 352 -3.62 -28.59 -2.53
N ALA A 353 -3.44 -28.23 -1.26
CA ALA A 353 -4.26 -27.23 -0.59
C ALA A 353 -3.91 -25.81 -1.06
N LEU A 354 -2.63 -25.49 -1.24
CA LEU A 354 -2.16 -24.18 -1.71
C LEU A 354 -2.56 -23.86 -3.15
N GLU A 355 -2.79 -24.89 -3.98
CA GLU A 355 -3.38 -24.71 -5.32
C GLU A 355 -4.85 -24.24 -5.28
N VAL A 356 -5.54 -24.46 -4.16
CA VAL A 356 -6.98 -24.21 -4.01
C VAL A 356 -7.29 -22.98 -3.19
N ILE A 357 -6.53 -22.76 -2.11
CA ILE A 357 -6.74 -21.63 -1.18
C ILE A 357 -5.43 -20.91 -0.92
N PRO A 358 -5.49 -19.59 -0.67
CA PRO A 358 -4.28 -18.80 -0.35
C PRO A 358 -3.58 -19.29 0.92
N HIS A 359 -2.26 -19.09 1.00
CA HIS A 359 -1.41 -19.46 2.14
C HIS A 359 -1.95 -18.96 3.50
N TYR A 360 -2.44 -17.72 3.57
CA TYR A 360 -3.03 -17.17 4.79
C TYR A 360 -4.29 -17.91 5.24
N SER A 361 -5.10 -18.38 4.29
CA SER A 361 -6.27 -19.22 4.58
C SER A 361 -5.87 -20.59 5.12
N LEU A 362 -4.86 -21.22 4.52
CA LEU A 362 -4.35 -22.51 4.98
C LEU A 362 -3.71 -22.39 6.38
N SER A 363 -2.89 -21.37 6.62
CA SER A 363 -2.34 -21.05 7.94
C SER A 363 -3.44 -20.89 8.99
N SER A 364 -4.51 -20.20 8.63
CA SER A 364 -5.64 -19.98 9.52
C SER A 364 -6.40 -21.26 9.85
N LEU A 365 -6.54 -22.19 8.89
CA LEU A 365 -7.13 -23.50 9.15
C LEU A 365 -6.23 -24.37 10.05
N GLY A 366 -4.90 -24.27 9.91
CA GLY A 366 -3.94 -24.95 10.77
C GLY A 366 -4.01 -24.48 12.22
N ASN A 367 -4.01 -23.17 12.42
CA ASN A 367 -4.04 -22.55 13.75
C ASN A 367 -5.39 -22.72 14.49
N HIS A 368 -6.46 -23.00 13.75
CA HIS A 368 -7.82 -23.17 14.27
C HIS A 368 -8.42 -24.51 13.80
N ALA A 369 -7.63 -25.58 13.91
CA ALA A 369 -8.03 -26.90 13.41
C ALA A 369 -9.28 -27.47 14.10
N GLU A 370 -9.62 -27.00 15.31
CA GLU A 370 -10.85 -27.30 16.02
C GLU A 370 -12.11 -26.97 15.21
N TRP A 371 -12.09 -25.90 14.43
CA TRP A 371 -13.22 -25.48 13.57
C TRP A 371 -13.54 -26.49 12.47
N THR A 372 -12.51 -27.18 11.97
CA THR A 372 -12.68 -28.24 10.96
C THR A 372 -12.91 -29.61 11.57
N GLY A 373 -12.90 -29.74 12.91
CA GLY A 373 -12.85 -31.05 13.57
C GLY A 373 -11.60 -31.85 13.17
N GLY A 374 -10.50 -31.17 12.89
CA GLY A 374 -9.24 -31.80 12.44
C GLY A 374 -9.20 -32.18 10.94
N LYS A 375 -10.27 -31.92 10.18
CA LYS A 375 -10.40 -32.35 8.76
C LYS A 375 -10.07 -31.19 7.80
N ILE A 376 -8.83 -30.69 7.83
CA ILE A 376 -8.40 -29.51 7.03
C ILE A 376 -8.63 -29.74 5.53
N MET A 377 -8.24 -30.91 4.98
CA MET A 377 -8.44 -31.20 3.56
C MET A 377 -9.91 -31.29 3.15
N GLN A 378 -10.80 -31.65 4.08
CA GLN A 378 -12.24 -31.58 3.81
C GLN A 378 -12.70 -30.13 3.67
N ALA A 379 -12.20 -29.22 4.51
CA ALA A 379 -12.47 -27.78 4.38
C ALA A 379 -11.96 -27.22 3.04
N VAL A 380 -10.74 -27.59 2.63
CA VAL A 380 -10.16 -27.18 1.34
C VAL A 380 -11.04 -27.66 0.17
N ARG A 381 -11.43 -28.94 0.15
CA ARG A 381 -12.31 -29.49 -0.90
C ARG A 381 -13.69 -28.82 -0.90
N TYR A 382 -14.22 -28.52 0.28
CA TYR A 382 -15.49 -27.83 0.44
C TYR A 382 -15.44 -26.42 -0.13
N LEU A 383 -14.41 -25.62 0.20
CA LEU A 383 -14.20 -24.28 -0.33
C LEU A 383 -14.03 -24.29 -1.86
N LYS A 384 -13.28 -25.25 -2.41
CA LYS A 384 -13.17 -25.45 -3.86
C LYS A 384 -14.54 -25.70 -4.51
N LYS A 385 -15.35 -26.58 -3.91
CA LYS A 385 -16.66 -26.95 -4.44
C LYS A 385 -17.67 -25.79 -4.38
N THR A 386 -17.70 -25.07 -3.26
CA THR A 386 -18.68 -23.98 -3.04
C THR A 386 -18.25 -22.66 -3.67
N LYS A 387 -16.99 -22.52 -4.10
CA LYS A 387 -16.39 -21.28 -4.59
C LYS A 387 -16.55 -20.12 -3.58
N CYS A 388 -16.61 -20.44 -2.29
CA CYS A 388 -16.65 -19.49 -1.20
C CYS A 388 -15.26 -19.32 -0.60
N ASP A 389 -15.02 -18.16 0.03
CA ASP A 389 -13.78 -17.95 0.78
C ASP A 389 -13.86 -18.51 2.21
N LEU A 390 -12.69 -18.63 2.84
CA LEU A 390 -12.59 -19.15 4.21
C LEU A 390 -13.22 -18.19 5.22
N SER A 391 -13.24 -16.89 4.95
CA SER A 391 -13.79 -15.90 5.89
C SER A 391 -15.28 -16.11 6.07
N MET A 392 -16.01 -16.33 4.99
CA MET A 392 -17.45 -16.66 5.02
C MET A 392 -17.73 -17.96 5.78
N LEU A 393 -16.92 -19.00 5.55
CA LEU A 393 -17.07 -20.28 6.24
C LEU A 393 -16.80 -20.15 7.74
N LYS A 394 -15.79 -19.38 8.14
CA LYS A 394 -15.48 -19.10 9.55
C LYS A 394 -16.58 -18.30 10.24
N ASP A 395 -17.12 -17.30 9.56
CA ASP A 395 -18.21 -16.49 10.10
C ASP A 395 -19.49 -17.35 10.25
N TYR A 396 -19.76 -18.20 9.30
CA TYR A 396 -20.84 -19.19 9.43
C TYR A 396 -20.66 -20.07 10.67
N TRP A 397 -19.48 -20.69 10.86
CA TRP A 397 -19.23 -21.55 12.02
C TRP A 397 -19.36 -20.78 13.34
N ARG A 398 -18.85 -19.56 13.41
CA ARG A 398 -18.99 -18.70 14.59
C ARG A 398 -20.46 -18.40 14.91
N MET A 399 -21.25 -18.09 13.88
CA MET A 399 -22.68 -17.82 14.05
C MET A 399 -23.43 -19.09 14.46
N ALA A 400 -23.14 -20.21 13.83
CA ALA A 400 -23.75 -21.51 14.15
C ALA A 400 -23.46 -21.92 15.60
N ALA A 401 -22.20 -21.82 16.03
CA ALA A 401 -21.81 -22.11 17.42
C ALA A 401 -22.51 -21.18 18.42
N ARG A 402 -22.64 -19.88 18.13
CA ARG A 402 -23.37 -18.94 19.02
C ARG A 402 -24.85 -19.25 19.15
N GLN A 403 -25.42 -19.90 18.15
CA GLN A 403 -26.82 -20.33 18.17
C GLN A 403 -27.01 -21.73 18.73
N GLY A 404 -25.96 -22.36 19.24
CA GLY A 404 -26.00 -23.70 19.82
C GLY A 404 -26.19 -24.81 18.80
N LEU A 405 -25.91 -24.55 17.50
CA LEU A 405 -25.96 -25.57 16.47
C LEU A 405 -24.78 -26.53 16.64
N ASP A 406 -25.06 -27.83 16.55
CA ASP A 406 -24.06 -28.88 16.69
C ASP A 406 -23.14 -28.93 15.46
N LEU A 407 -21.94 -28.35 15.58
CA LEU A 407 -20.93 -28.40 14.53
C LEU A 407 -20.27 -29.78 14.36
N ASP A 408 -20.51 -30.76 15.24
CA ASP A 408 -20.04 -32.13 15.01
C ASP A 408 -20.92 -32.86 14.00
N ASN A 409 -22.13 -32.38 13.78
CA ASN A 409 -22.97 -32.83 12.69
C ASN A 409 -22.40 -32.36 11.35
N PRO A 410 -22.02 -33.29 10.43
CA PRO A 410 -21.44 -32.93 9.13
C PRO A 410 -22.35 -32.08 8.24
N VAL A 411 -23.67 -32.20 8.34
CA VAL A 411 -24.65 -31.42 7.55
C VAL A 411 -24.62 -29.97 7.99
N ILE A 412 -24.48 -29.72 9.29
CA ILE A 412 -24.36 -28.37 9.85
C ILE A 412 -22.98 -27.81 9.59
N ARG A 413 -21.92 -28.59 9.78
CA ARG A 413 -20.54 -28.13 9.57
C ARG A 413 -20.25 -27.78 8.11
N TRP A 414 -20.83 -28.52 7.15
CA TRP A 414 -20.59 -28.38 5.72
C TRP A 414 -21.92 -28.21 4.96
N PRO A 415 -22.63 -27.10 5.12
CA PRO A 415 -23.93 -26.91 4.48
C PRO A 415 -23.80 -26.94 2.96
N ARG A 416 -24.83 -27.49 2.27
CA ARG A 416 -24.82 -27.61 0.81
C ARG A 416 -24.73 -26.25 0.11
N ASP A 417 -25.39 -25.22 0.68
CA ASP A 417 -25.36 -23.83 0.22
C ASP A 417 -24.91 -22.94 1.38
N LEU A 418 -23.60 -22.65 1.42
CA LEU A 418 -23.00 -21.85 2.47
C LEU A 418 -23.54 -20.41 2.50
N ARG A 419 -23.75 -19.79 1.33
CA ARG A 419 -24.21 -18.40 1.25
C ARG A 419 -25.59 -18.25 1.85
N THR A 420 -26.55 -19.06 1.39
CA THR A 420 -27.92 -18.99 1.88
C THR A 420 -28.01 -19.24 3.39
N VAL A 421 -27.26 -20.22 3.92
CA VAL A 421 -27.32 -20.54 5.35
C VAL A 421 -26.59 -19.47 6.17
N HIS A 422 -25.45 -18.97 5.69
CA HIS A 422 -24.74 -17.84 6.29
C HIS A 422 -25.65 -16.62 6.42
N ASP A 423 -26.34 -16.23 5.34
CA ASP A 423 -27.21 -15.05 5.33
C ASP A 423 -28.40 -15.22 6.28
N ARG A 424 -29.00 -16.43 6.33
CA ARG A 424 -30.06 -16.75 7.30
C ARG A 424 -29.56 -16.62 8.74
N LEU A 425 -28.40 -17.15 9.07
CA LEU A 425 -27.81 -17.03 10.41
C LEU A 425 -27.47 -15.59 10.76
N GLN A 426 -26.99 -14.81 9.79
CA GLN A 426 -26.82 -13.37 9.97
C GLN A 426 -28.15 -12.69 10.30
N GLU A 427 -29.23 -13.01 9.61
CA GLU A 427 -30.56 -12.46 9.92
C GLU A 427 -31.01 -12.82 11.34
N VAL A 428 -30.91 -14.08 11.72
CA VAL A 428 -31.26 -14.53 13.09
C VAL A 428 -30.37 -13.86 14.14
N GLN A 429 -29.07 -13.69 13.89
CA GLN A 429 -28.17 -13.00 14.82
C GLN A 429 -28.47 -11.50 14.94
N ARG A 430 -29.00 -10.89 13.88
CA ARG A 430 -29.47 -9.49 13.87
C ARG A 430 -30.66 -9.27 14.78
N TYR A 431 -31.54 -10.26 14.91
CA TYR A 431 -32.67 -10.22 15.85
C TYR A 431 -32.29 -10.58 17.28
N SER A 432 -31.14 -11.21 17.50
CA SER A 432 -30.65 -11.63 18.82
C SER A 432 -29.69 -10.65 19.48
N THR A 433 -29.68 -9.36 19.08
CA THR A 433 -29.06 -8.31 19.90
C THR A 433 -29.67 -8.40 21.30
N THR A 434 -28.83 -8.58 22.32
CA THR A 434 -29.33 -8.69 23.69
C THR A 434 -30.13 -7.44 24.05
N LYS A 435 -31.06 -7.57 24.99
CA LYS A 435 -31.84 -6.42 25.46
C LYS A 435 -30.93 -5.28 25.92
N GLU A 436 -29.84 -5.63 26.60
CA GLU A 436 -28.83 -4.68 27.09
C GLU A 436 -28.11 -3.96 25.93
N GLU A 437 -27.77 -4.66 24.86
CA GLU A 437 -27.12 -4.06 23.66
C GLU A 437 -28.04 -3.09 22.95
N ARG A 438 -29.35 -3.40 22.83
CA ARG A 438 -30.35 -2.49 22.27
C ARG A 438 -30.57 -1.26 23.14
N GLU A 439 -30.64 -1.44 24.46
CA GLU A 439 -30.75 -0.34 25.40
C GLU A 439 -29.54 0.58 25.34
N ALA A 440 -28.32 0.02 25.28
CA ALA A 440 -27.08 0.78 25.16
C ALA A 440 -27.01 1.55 23.82
N PHE A 441 -27.41 0.92 22.72
CA PHE A 441 -27.53 1.57 21.42
C PHE A 441 -28.50 2.75 21.45
N GLY A 442 -29.74 2.51 21.96
CA GLY A 442 -30.78 3.54 22.03
C GLY A 442 -30.38 4.71 22.95
N LYS A 443 -29.70 4.44 24.07
CA LYS A 443 -29.15 5.48 24.95
C LYS A 443 -28.13 6.35 24.24
N MET A 444 -27.21 5.76 23.48
CA MET A 444 -26.21 6.50 22.72
C MET A 444 -26.86 7.31 21.60
N SER A 445 -27.77 6.71 20.83
CA SER A 445 -28.51 7.41 19.78
C SER A 445 -29.27 8.62 20.34
N ALA A 446 -29.97 8.46 21.46
CA ALA A 446 -30.70 9.55 22.12
C ALA A 446 -29.79 10.71 22.55
N ARG A 447 -28.59 10.41 23.06
CA ARG A 447 -27.58 11.42 23.45
C ARG A 447 -27.04 12.18 22.23
N CYS A 448 -27.02 11.52 21.06
CA CYS A 448 -26.46 12.08 19.85
C CYS A 448 -27.50 12.74 18.91
N ARG A 449 -28.79 12.76 19.27
CA ARG A 449 -29.84 13.38 18.43
C ARG A 449 -29.57 14.84 18.09
N GLY A 450 -28.83 15.57 18.90
CA GLY A 450 -28.41 16.94 18.62
C GLY A 450 -27.50 17.09 17.39
N LEU A 451 -27.03 15.97 16.81
CA LEU A 451 -26.28 15.95 15.55
C LEU A 451 -27.20 15.87 14.30
N ASN A 452 -28.49 15.70 14.48
CA ASN A 452 -29.45 15.72 13.37
C ASN A 452 -29.58 17.13 12.79
N TRP A 453 -29.53 17.23 11.48
CA TRP A 453 -29.59 18.53 10.80
C TRP A 453 -30.08 18.40 9.36
N SER A 454 -30.54 19.51 8.78
CA SER A 454 -30.93 19.59 7.38
C SER A 454 -30.71 21.00 6.83
N ASP A 455 -30.29 21.08 5.57
CA ASP A 455 -30.20 22.32 4.80
C ASP A 455 -31.47 22.57 3.93
N GLY A 456 -32.51 21.74 4.12
CA GLY A 456 -33.74 21.74 3.33
C GLY A 456 -33.67 20.90 2.03
N LYS A 457 -32.49 20.51 1.56
CA LYS A 457 -32.27 19.63 0.39
C LYS A 457 -31.73 18.28 0.81
N ILE A 458 -30.82 18.28 1.74
CA ILE A 458 -30.16 17.09 2.31
C ILE A 458 -30.39 17.10 3.81
N CYS A 459 -30.52 15.94 4.41
CA CYS A 459 -30.60 15.80 5.86
C CYS A 459 -29.65 14.70 6.35
N ILE A 460 -29.19 14.88 7.58
CA ILE A 460 -28.39 13.90 8.30
C ILE A 460 -29.06 13.58 9.62
N ARG A 461 -29.17 12.31 9.97
CA ARG A 461 -29.72 11.84 11.24
C ARG A 461 -28.94 10.68 11.83
N VAL A 462 -28.94 10.58 13.13
CA VAL A 462 -28.39 9.44 13.87
C VAL A 462 -29.28 8.21 13.65
N ALA A 463 -28.68 7.04 13.53
CA ALA A 463 -29.37 5.75 13.52
C ALA A 463 -30.07 5.54 14.88
N GLU A 464 -31.35 5.11 14.86
CA GLU A 464 -32.17 4.99 16.08
C GLU A 464 -32.23 3.55 16.62
N SER A 465 -32.00 2.57 15.76
CA SER A 465 -32.02 1.15 16.15
C SER A 465 -30.95 0.32 15.41
N PRO A 466 -30.53 -0.83 15.98
CA PRO A 466 -29.67 -1.77 15.27
C PRO A 466 -30.28 -2.29 13.96
N GLU A 467 -31.62 -2.41 13.91
CA GLU A 467 -32.35 -2.87 12.72
C GLU A 467 -32.20 -1.90 11.55
N GLU A 468 -32.13 -0.59 11.82
CA GLU A 468 -31.85 0.41 10.78
C GLU A 468 -30.45 0.24 10.16
N LEU A 469 -29.43 -0.08 10.98
CA LEU A 469 -28.08 -0.34 10.47
C LEU A 469 -28.08 -1.53 9.51
N VAL A 470 -28.85 -2.53 9.87
CA VAL A 470 -29.02 -3.75 9.07
C VAL A 470 -29.67 -3.45 7.72
N GLN A 471 -30.77 -2.71 7.74
CA GLN A 471 -31.49 -2.33 6.53
C GLN A 471 -30.61 -1.45 5.63
N GLU A 472 -29.86 -0.53 6.23
CA GLU A 472 -28.92 0.32 5.52
C GLU A 472 -27.82 -0.48 4.85
N GLY A 473 -27.20 -1.42 5.58
CA GLY A 473 -26.17 -2.30 5.04
C GLY A 473 -26.66 -3.18 3.88
N LYS A 474 -27.91 -3.67 3.96
CA LYS A 474 -28.56 -4.40 2.85
C LYS A 474 -28.77 -3.50 1.63
N THR A 475 -29.28 -2.30 1.85
CA THR A 475 -29.66 -1.38 0.76
C THR A 475 -28.44 -0.81 0.05
N LEU A 476 -27.39 -0.48 0.79
CA LEU A 476 -26.16 0.13 0.26
C LEU A 476 -25.04 -0.87 -0.01
N HIS A 477 -25.26 -2.17 0.23
CA HIS A 477 -24.26 -3.22 0.02
C HIS A 477 -22.93 -2.98 0.74
N HIS A 478 -22.99 -2.59 2.03
CA HIS A 478 -21.79 -2.39 2.86
C HIS A 478 -21.98 -2.91 4.31
N CYS A 479 -20.88 -2.98 5.06
CA CYS A 479 -20.80 -3.73 6.33
C CYS A 479 -21.44 -3.04 7.56
N VAL A 480 -22.12 -1.90 7.41
CA VAL A 480 -22.65 -1.12 8.54
C VAL A 480 -23.61 -1.90 9.45
N GLY A 481 -24.27 -2.92 8.92
CA GLY A 481 -25.20 -3.78 9.70
C GLY A 481 -24.55 -4.42 10.94
N GLY A 482 -23.24 -4.61 10.94
CA GLY A 482 -22.47 -5.16 12.08
C GLY A 482 -22.03 -4.13 13.13
N TYR A 483 -22.32 -2.84 12.97
CA TYR A 483 -21.72 -1.77 13.77
C TYR A 483 -22.50 -1.41 15.04
N ALA A 484 -23.54 -2.17 15.42
CA ALA A 484 -24.37 -1.87 16.59
C ALA A 484 -23.56 -1.72 17.89
N LYS A 485 -22.59 -2.61 18.16
CA LYS A 485 -21.71 -2.52 19.35
C LYS A 485 -20.77 -1.32 19.29
N SER A 486 -20.28 -1.00 18.10
CA SER A 486 -19.40 0.15 17.87
C SER A 486 -20.16 1.46 18.10
N HIS A 487 -21.40 1.53 17.60
CA HIS A 487 -22.31 2.65 17.80
C HIS A 487 -22.57 2.90 19.31
N ALA A 488 -22.90 1.86 20.05
CA ALA A 488 -23.13 1.96 21.49
C ALA A 488 -21.89 2.46 22.28
N ARG A 489 -20.67 2.31 21.72
CA ARG A 489 -19.41 2.74 22.32
C ARG A 489 -18.92 4.11 21.86
N GLY A 490 -19.72 4.85 21.05
CA GLY A 490 -19.39 6.20 20.62
C GLY A 490 -18.86 6.35 19.18
N ASN A 491 -18.73 5.27 18.42
CA ASN A 491 -18.54 5.32 16.98
C ASN A 491 -19.92 5.29 16.29
N ILE A 492 -20.63 6.40 16.36
CA ILE A 492 -22.03 6.46 15.94
C ILE A 492 -22.17 6.45 14.42
N ILE A 493 -23.28 5.91 13.98
CA ILE A 493 -23.66 5.89 12.57
C ILE A 493 -24.75 6.93 12.34
N LEU A 494 -24.53 7.76 11.32
CA LEU A 494 -25.50 8.72 10.82
C LEU A 494 -25.85 8.41 9.37
N PHE A 495 -27.11 8.66 9.02
CA PHE A 495 -27.62 8.48 7.67
C PHE A 495 -27.78 9.83 6.98
N ILE A 496 -27.20 9.99 5.79
CA ILE A 496 -27.39 11.15 4.93
C ILE A 496 -28.45 10.81 3.89
N ARG A 497 -29.46 11.66 3.76
CA ARG A 497 -30.63 11.45 2.92
C ARG A 497 -30.99 12.71 2.13
N HIS A 498 -31.74 12.53 1.04
CA HIS A 498 -32.46 13.65 0.46
C HIS A 498 -33.60 14.07 1.38
N ALA A 499 -33.71 15.35 1.72
CA ALA A 499 -34.73 15.82 2.65
C ALA A 499 -36.17 15.53 2.19
N ARG A 500 -36.40 15.46 0.87
CA ARG A 500 -37.72 15.10 0.27
C ARG A 500 -38.00 13.58 0.27
N ARG A 501 -36.99 12.75 0.54
CA ARG A 501 -37.10 11.28 0.55
C ARG A 501 -36.23 10.69 1.65
N PRO A 502 -36.50 11.02 2.92
CA PRO A 502 -35.65 10.65 4.05
C PRO A 502 -35.60 9.13 4.32
N GLU A 503 -36.59 8.40 3.81
CA GLU A 503 -36.68 6.94 3.90
C GLU A 503 -35.68 6.23 2.97
N ARG A 504 -35.22 6.90 1.89
CA ARG A 504 -34.38 6.28 0.89
C ARG A 504 -32.90 6.38 1.28
N SER A 505 -32.22 5.25 1.39
CA SER A 505 -30.78 5.16 1.65
C SER A 505 -29.96 5.86 0.58
N TRP A 506 -28.96 6.64 1.00
CA TRP A 506 -28.08 7.36 0.09
C TRP A 506 -26.61 7.31 0.53
N PHE A 507 -26.25 7.87 1.70
CA PHE A 507 -24.91 7.77 2.28
C PHE A 507 -25.00 7.46 3.77
N THR A 508 -23.95 6.78 4.26
CA THR A 508 -23.76 6.43 5.68
C THR A 508 -22.46 7.03 6.17
N LEU A 509 -22.51 7.78 7.26
CA LEU A 509 -21.37 8.42 7.90
C LEU A 509 -21.10 7.76 9.26
N ASN A 510 -19.84 7.38 9.51
CA ASN A 510 -19.37 6.88 10.78
C ASN A 510 -18.56 7.96 11.49
N LEU A 511 -18.98 8.36 12.68
CA LEU A 511 -18.42 9.43 13.48
C LEU A 511 -17.98 8.91 14.84
N ASN A 512 -16.73 9.12 15.23
CA ASN A 512 -16.33 9.02 16.62
C ASN A 512 -16.71 10.30 17.36
N VAL A 513 -17.64 10.20 18.32
CA VAL A 513 -18.17 11.37 19.04
C VAL A 513 -17.25 11.90 20.13
N LEU A 514 -16.24 11.14 20.55
CA LEU A 514 -15.31 11.53 21.61
C LEU A 514 -14.26 12.52 21.07
N ASP A 515 -13.74 12.26 19.88
CA ASP A 515 -12.75 13.10 19.19
C ASP A 515 -13.34 13.89 18.01
N LYS A 516 -14.64 13.77 17.77
CA LYS A 516 -15.38 14.43 16.68
C LYS A 516 -14.83 14.12 15.29
N ARG A 517 -14.22 12.95 15.13
CA ARG A 517 -13.58 12.52 13.90
C ARG A 517 -14.53 11.71 13.02
N ILE A 518 -14.74 12.17 11.79
CA ILE A 518 -15.41 11.38 10.77
C ILE A 518 -14.46 10.26 10.34
N ILE A 519 -14.87 9.00 10.58
CA ILE A 519 -14.09 7.81 10.26
C ILE A 519 -14.31 7.40 8.81
N GLN A 520 -15.59 7.39 8.38
CA GLN A 520 -16.01 6.97 7.04
C GLN A 520 -17.25 7.74 6.60
N ASN A 521 -17.39 7.94 5.29
CA ASN A 521 -18.60 8.44 4.66
C ASN A 521 -18.75 7.69 3.33
N HIS A 522 -19.69 6.73 3.29
CA HIS A 522 -19.82 5.77 2.20
C HIS A 522 -21.23 5.70 1.66
N GLY A 523 -21.32 5.60 0.33
CA GLY A 523 -22.53 5.30 -0.40
C GLY A 523 -22.61 3.81 -0.79
N TYR A 524 -23.26 3.53 -1.92
CA TYR A 524 -23.48 2.19 -2.43
C TYR A 524 -22.14 1.45 -2.67
N GLY A 525 -22.03 0.21 -2.15
CA GLY A 525 -20.88 -0.66 -2.33
C GLY A 525 -19.52 -0.07 -1.88
N ASN A 526 -19.51 0.84 -0.90
CA ASN A 526 -18.34 1.61 -0.49
C ASN A 526 -17.72 2.40 -1.66
N GLU A 527 -18.55 3.14 -2.41
CA GLU A 527 -18.20 3.87 -3.63
C GLU A 527 -17.68 2.98 -4.76
N ARG A 528 -18.18 1.77 -4.85
CA ARG A 528 -17.95 0.88 -6.01
C ARG A 528 -19.27 0.56 -6.69
N SER A 529 -19.27 0.58 -8.02
CA SER A 529 -20.40 0.08 -8.79
C SER A 529 -20.52 -1.46 -8.65
N PRO A 530 -21.63 -2.07 -9.03
CA PRO A 530 -21.74 -3.53 -9.09
C PRO A 530 -20.63 -4.20 -9.91
N GLU A 531 -20.08 -3.49 -10.91
CA GLU A 531 -18.96 -3.93 -11.76
C GLU A 531 -17.59 -3.63 -11.12
N GLY A 532 -17.54 -3.14 -9.86
CA GLY A 532 -16.32 -2.87 -9.11
C GLY A 532 -15.61 -1.56 -9.45
N LYS A 533 -16.21 -0.70 -10.30
CA LYS A 533 -15.63 0.61 -10.64
C LYS A 533 -15.80 1.60 -9.48
N PRO A 534 -14.79 2.47 -9.18
CA PRO A 534 -14.92 3.46 -8.13
C PRO A 534 -16.01 4.49 -8.47
N LEU A 535 -16.87 4.79 -7.49
CA LEU A 535 -17.87 5.85 -7.55
C LEU A 535 -17.38 7.03 -6.69
N HIS A 536 -17.52 8.24 -7.20
CA HIS A 536 -17.15 9.44 -6.43
C HIS A 536 -18.29 9.93 -5.57
N ILE A 537 -17.98 10.37 -4.35
CA ILE A 537 -18.95 11.05 -3.48
C ILE A 537 -19.34 12.38 -4.17
N PRO A 538 -20.64 12.67 -4.37
CA PRO A 538 -21.08 13.91 -4.99
C PRO A 538 -20.59 15.14 -4.23
N LYS A 539 -20.16 16.18 -4.96
CA LYS A 539 -19.71 17.45 -4.35
C LYS A 539 -20.75 18.07 -3.43
N SER A 540 -22.06 17.86 -3.72
CA SER A 540 -23.16 18.32 -2.86
C SER A 540 -23.14 17.64 -1.50
N VAL A 541 -22.85 16.34 -1.42
CA VAL A 541 -22.73 15.60 -0.16
C VAL A 541 -21.52 16.05 0.62
N LEU A 542 -20.36 16.22 -0.04
CA LEU A 542 -19.13 16.70 0.61
C LEU A 542 -19.33 18.11 1.21
N ARG A 543 -19.96 19.02 0.45
CA ARG A 543 -20.28 20.37 0.93
C ARG A 543 -21.23 20.33 2.11
N PHE A 544 -22.31 19.54 2.00
CA PHE A 544 -23.28 19.37 3.08
C PHE A 544 -22.64 18.86 4.37
N VAL A 545 -21.77 17.84 4.27
CA VAL A 545 -21.05 17.30 5.44
C VAL A 545 -20.12 18.33 6.06
N GLU A 546 -19.44 19.16 5.26
CA GLU A 546 -18.57 20.23 5.76
C GLU A 546 -19.37 21.36 6.43
N GLU A 547 -20.52 21.74 5.89
CA GLU A 547 -21.44 22.71 6.52
C GLU A 547 -22.01 22.16 7.82
N TRP A 548 -22.50 20.94 7.83
CA TRP A 548 -22.96 20.26 9.03
C TRP A 548 -21.86 20.16 10.10
N ARG A 549 -20.63 19.85 9.69
CA ARG A 549 -19.51 19.79 10.61
C ARG A 549 -19.30 21.12 11.33
N LYS A 550 -19.27 22.22 10.59
CA LYS A 550 -19.06 23.58 11.15
C LYS A 550 -20.23 24.05 12.01
N GLN A 551 -21.47 23.87 11.53
CA GLN A 551 -22.65 24.43 12.19
C GLN A 551 -23.15 23.57 13.34
N VAL A 552 -22.97 22.24 13.27
CA VAL A 552 -23.54 21.31 14.23
C VAL A 552 -22.48 20.56 15.01
N LEU A 553 -21.55 19.84 14.34
CA LEU A 553 -20.63 18.94 15.03
C LEU A 553 -19.60 19.69 15.89
N GLU A 554 -19.00 20.75 15.37
CA GLU A 554 -17.97 21.51 16.11
C GLU A 554 -18.49 22.15 17.40
N PRO A 555 -19.64 22.84 17.42
CA PRO A 555 -20.19 23.40 18.66
C PRO A 555 -20.83 22.34 19.57
N TRP A 556 -21.24 21.18 19.03
CA TRP A 556 -21.97 20.17 19.78
C TRP A 556 -21.08 19.51 20.86
N LYS A 557 -21.67 19.23 22.02
CA LYS A 557 -21.04 18.49 23.12
C LYS A 557 -21.87 17.28 23.47
N LEU A 558 -21.20 16.14 23.67
CA LEU A 558 -21.87 14.91 24.06
C LEU A 558 -22.56 15.09 25.43
N PRO A 559 -23.91 15.00 25.50
CA PRO A 559 -24.62 15.16 26.77
C PRO A 559 -24.20 14.06 27.77
N PRO A 560 -24.11 14.37 29.07
CA PRO A 560 -23.80 13.37 30.08
C PRO A 560 -24.85 12.26 30.10
N GLU A 561 -24.45 11.08 30.54
CA GLU A 561 -25.38 9.96 30.72
C GLU A 561 -26.31 10.28 31.90
N LYS A 562 -27.63 10.27 31.67
CA LYS A 562 -28.58 10.46 32.74
C LYS A 562 -28.56 9.20 33.62
N ASN A 563 -27.96 9.29 34.79
CA ASN A 563 -28.00 8.23 35.80
C ASN A 563 -29.46 8.04 36.29
N THR A 564 -30.13 7.05 35.76
CA THR A 564 -31.34 6.50 36.37
C THR A 564 -30.92 5.52 37.49
N GLU A 565 -30.32 6.03 38.55
CA GLU A 565 -30.18 5.25 39.77
C GLU A 565 -31.60 4.94 40.30
N LYS A 566 -32.03 3.71 40.14
CA LYS A 566 -33.08 3.15 40.99
C LYS A 566 -32.53 3.10 42.43
N LYS A 567 -32.96 4.04 43.26
CA LYS A 567 -32.71 3.98 44.72
C LYS A 567 -33.06 2.57 45.20
N PRO A 568 -32.15 1.86 45.88
CA PRO A 568 -32.49 0.58 46.46
C PRO A 568 -33.59 0.80 47.53
N LYS A 569 -34.71 0.10 47.43
CA LYS A 569 -35.73 0.06 48.46
C LYS A 569 -35.05 -0.43 49.75
N ARG A 570 -35.01 0.43 50.81
CA ARG A 570 -34.57 0.09 52.15
C ARG A 570 -35.39 -1.11 52.62
N ALA A 571 -34.75 -2.26 52.80
CA ALA A 571 -35.33 -3.41 53.48
C ALA A 571 -35.59 -3.03 54.92
N GLY A 572 -36.86 -3.06 55.31
CA GLY A 572 -37.31 -2.78 56.68
C GLY A 572 -36.65 -3.77 57.64
N LYS A 573 -35.96 -3.25 58.68
CA LYS A 573 -35.47 -4.01 59.80
C LYS A 573 -36.66 -4.67 60.51
N LYS A 574 -36.81 -6.00 60.40
CA LYS A 574 -37.64 -6.77 61.36
C LYS A 574 -36.95 -6.76 62.69
N LYS A 575 -37.60 -6.10 63.67
CA LYS A 575 -37.28 -6.23 65.10
C LYS A 575 -37.51 -7.69 65.50
N LYS A 576 -36.47 -8.38 66.01
CA LYS A 576 -36.64 -9.57 66.80
C LYS A 576 -37.07 -9.09 68.16
N ALA A 577 -38.23 -9.58 68.64
CA ALA A 577 -38.63 -9.56 70.02
C ALA A 577 -38.36 -10.94 70.57
N ALA A 578 -37.75 -10.94 71.77
CA ALA A 578 -37.59 -11.93 72.84
C ALA A 578 -37.27 -13.37 72.42
#